data_1c2d268133fd317eff7487b8e80f1979
#
_entry.id   1c2d268133fd317eff7487b8e80f1979
#
_cell.length_a   1.000
_cell.length_b   1.000
_cell.length_c   1.000
_cell.angle_alpha   90.00
_cell.angle_beta   90.00
_cell.angle_gamma   90.00
#
_symmetry.space_group_name_H-M   'P 1'
#
loop_
_entity.id
_entity.type
_entity.pdbx_description
1 polymer ?
#
loop_
_entity_poly.entity_id
_entity_poly.type
_entity_poly.pdbx_seq_one_letter_code
_entity_poly.pdbx_strand_id
1 'polypeptide(L)'
;MGIFIDQTGYLPVSRKVATTTFPCNFQLIDSTTQHAVYDGVSTDSGMDESAGEQVYQLDFSKVNAPGHYYVLAGNGERSHTFVIGEHVYKQLQLDLMKCFYFQRCGCALTSEYAGEYTHAACHTEDAVFLEDYMNQTPDPPHFDMTGGWHDAGDFGRYISPAAVAVGHLLYAYELFPESFQTSLHIPESGNLLPDILNECLYELKWMLKMQADNGGVYHKHHYTLRI
;
A
#
# COMPACT_ATOMS: atom_id res chain seq x y z
N MET A 1 -8.60 23.28 15.37
CA MET A 1 -9.90 22.76 14.91
C MET A 1 -9.77 22.51 13.43
N GLY A 2 -10.34 21.45 12.87
CA GLY A 2 -10.18 21.12 11.46
C GLY A 2 -11.36 20.31 10.94
N ILE A 3 -11.54 20.33 9.61
CA ILE A 3 -12.44 19.44 8.90
C ILE A 3 -11.59 18.38 8.21
N PHE A 4 -11.74 17.12 8.60
CA PHE A 4 -10.98 15.99 8.10
C PHE A 4 -11.81 15.24 7.04
N ILE A 5 -11.20 15.02 5.89
CA ILE A 5 -11.80 14.35 4.73
C ILE A 5 -10.91 13.20 4.29
N ASP A 6 -11.44 12.27 3.49
CA ASP A 6 -10.62 11.33 2.76
C ASP A 6 -9.82 12.09 1.68
N GLN A 7 -8.50 12.14 1.85
CA GLN A 7 -7.60 12.88 0.95
C GLN A 7 -7.50 12.23 -0.43
N THR A 8 -7.74 10.91 -0.54
CA THR A 8 -7.79 10.20 -1.81
C THR A 8 -9.03 10.58 -2.60
N GLY A 9 -10.14 10.85 -1.89
CA GLY A 9 -11.44 11.20 -2.46
C GLY A 9 -12.50 10.15 -2.21
N TYR A 10 -13.64 10.26 -2.90
CA TYR A 10 -14.81 9.42 -2.69
C TYR A 10 -15.36 8.90 -4.01
N LEU A 11 -15.82 7.64 -4.00
CA LEU A 11 -16.61 7.12 -5.12
C LEU A 11 -18.01 7.78 -5.14
N PRO A 12 -18.60 8.05 -6.32
CA PRO A 12 -19.90 8.71 -6.42
C PRO A 12 -21.01 8.04 -5.62
N VAL A 13 -21.06 6.69 -5.65
CA VAL A 13 -22.12 5.91 -4.99
C VAL A 13 -21.79 5.46 -3.56
N SER A 14 -20.59 5.77 -3.06
CA SER A 14 -20.19 5.39 -1.70
C SER A 14 -20.80 6.33 -0.65
N ARG A 15 -20.77 5.88 0.60
CA ARG A 15 -20.95 6.77 1.74
C ARG A 15 -19.81 7.79 1.76
N LYS A 16 -20.13 9.08 1.89
CA LYS A 16 -19.18 10.20 1.88
C LYS A 16 -19.35 11.02 3.14
N VAL A 17 -18.37 10.93 4.04
CA VAL A 17 -18.41 11.58 5.35
C VAL A 17 -17.09 12.29 5.60
N ALA A 18 -17.16 13.53 6.03
CA ALA A 18 -16.06 14.22 6.69
C ALA A 18 -16.28 14.22 8.21
N THR A 19 -15.24 14.50 8.97
CA THR A 19 -15.32 14.63 10.43
C THR A 19 -14.80 15.98 10.89
N THR A 20 -15.31 16.45 12.04
CA THR A 20 -14.84 17.64 12.72
C THR A 20 -14.98 17.46 14.22
N THR A 21 -14.30 18.31 15.02
CA THR A 21 -14.36 18.31 16.49
C THR A 21 -15.35 19.33 17.05
N PHE A 22 -16.17 19.94 16.21
CA PHE A 22 -17.17 20.94 16.60
C PHE A 22 -18.48 20.76 15.83
N PRO A 23 -19.65 21.05 16.45
CA PRO A 23 -20.93 21.00 15.74
C PRO A 23 -21.04 22.18 14.77
N CYS A 24 -21.58 21.96 13.57
CA CYS A 24 -21.76 23.02 12.58
C CYS A 24 -22.86 22.71 11.55
N ASN A 25 -23.42 23.76 10.98
CA ASN A 25 -23.98 23.68 9.64
C ASN A 25 -22.83 23.71 8.64
N PHE A 26 -22.96 23.02 7.52
CA PHE A 26 -21.91 22.97 6.50
C PHE A 26 -22.50 23.01 5.09
N GLN A 27 -21.68 23.45 4.16
CA GLN A 27 -21.96 23.39 2.72
C GLN A 27 -20.88 22.55 2.03
N LEU A 28 -21.28 21.80 1.01
CA LEU A 28 -20.35 21.26 0.04
C LEU A 28 -20.27 22.24 -1.12
N ILE A 29 -19.08 22.74 -1.39
CA ILE A 29 -18.84 23.73 -2.44
C ILE A 29 -18.10 23.05 -3.59
N ASP A 30 -18.61 23.22 -4.81
CA ASP A 30 -17.87 22.90 -6.04
C ASP A 30 -16.70 23.88 -6.17
N SER A 31 -15.47 23.34 -6.17
CA SER A 31 -14.26 24.17 -6.15
C SER A 31 -14.00 24.90 -7.47
N THR A 32 -14.64 24.47 -8.58
CA THR A 32 -14.52 25.10 -9.89
C THR A 32 -15.49 26.26 -10.05
N THR A 33 -16.76 26.05 -9.69
CA THR A 33 -17.81 27.06 -9.84
C THR A 33 -17.95 27.98 -8.64
N GLN A 34 -17.41 27.58 -7.49
CA GLN A 34 -17.53 28.23 -6.19
C GLN A 34 -18.99 28.31 -5.69
N HIS A 35 -19.88 27.44 -6.21
CA HIS A 35 -21.26 27.38 -5.76
C HIS A 35 -21.46 26.24 -4.76
N ALA A 36 -22.35 26.45 -3.79
CA ALA A 36 -22.83 25.41 -2.91
C ALA A 36 -23.69 24.42 -3.69
N VAL A 37 -23.35 23.12 -3.59
CA VAL A 37 -24.10 22.02 -4.23
C VAL A 37 -24.88 21.18 -3.21
N TYR A 38 -24.58 21.35 -1.92
CA TYR A 38 -25.25 20.64 -0.84
C TYR A 38 -25.14 21.44 0.47
N ASP A 39 -26.24 21.44 1.24
CA ASP A 39 -26.30 21.98 2.59
C ASP A 39 -26.57 20.85 3.58
N GLY A 40 -25.83 20.81 4.67
CA GLY A 40 -25.97 19.80 5.71
C GLY A 40 -25.74 20.33 7.12
N VAL A 41 -26.07 19.48 8.08
CA VAL A 41 -25.83 19.72 9.50
C VAL A 41 -25.03 18.56 10.05
N SER A 42 -24.04 18.85 10.88
CA SER A 42 -23.23 17.82 11.54
C SER A 42 -24.06 16.96 12.48
N THR A 43 -23.72 15.66 12.55
CA THR A 43 -24.30 14.70 13.49
C THR A 43 -23.28 14.39 14.56
N ASP A 44 -23.69 14.45 15.82
CA ASP A 44 -22.85 14.04 16.95
C ASP A 44 -22.57 12.55 16.90
N SER A 45 -21.30 12.16 16.92
CA SER A 45 -20.82 10.76 16.92
C SER A 45 -20.25 10.31 18.27
N GLY A 46 -20.29 11.19 19.27
CA GLY A 46 -19.77 10.90 20.60
C GLY A 46 -18.29 11.19 20.76
N MET A 47 -17.77 10.81 21.91
CA MET A 47 -16.37 10.92 22.25
C MET A 47 -15.57 9.81 21.54
N ASP A 48 -14.52 10.17 20.84
CA ASP A 48 -13.48 9.23 20.43
C ASP A 48 -12.48 9.10 21.59
N GLU A 49 -12.60 8.01 22.32
CA GLU A 49 -11.78 7.73 23.51
C GLU A 49 -10.27 7.64 23.15
N SER A 50 -9.93 7.21 21.94
CA SER A 50 -8.54 7.06 21.50
C SER A 50 -7.89 8.41 21.19
N ALA A 51 -8.65 9.34 20.64
CA ALA A 51 -8.21 10.69 20.33
C ALA A 51 -8.44 11.68 21.50
N GLY A 52 -9.34 11.33 22.44
CA GLY A 52 -9.75 12.21 23.54
C GLY A 52 -10.56 13.43 23.07
N GLU A 53 -11.27 13.30 21.95
CA GLU A 53 -11.99 14.40 21.30
C GLU A 53 -13.45 14.04 20.98
N GLN A 54 -14.36 15.01 21.12
CA GLN A 54 -15.72 14.89 20.63
C GLN A 54 -15.72 14.96 19.11
N VAL A 55 -16.40 14.00 18.43
CA VAL A 55 -16.42 13.88 16.98
C VAL A 55 -17.82 14.13 16.42
N TYR A 56 -17.88 14.88 15.33
CA TYR A 56 -19.09 15.15 14.58
C TYR A 56 -18.89 14.70 13.13
N GLN A 57 -19.90 14.06 12.53
CA GLN A 57 -19.92 13.65 11.14
C GLN A 57 -20.66 14.64 10.25
N LEU A 58 -20.08 14.90 9.10
CA LEU A 58 -20.61 15.75 8.03
C LEU A 58 -20.91 14.83 6.85
N ASP A 59 -22.14 14.35 6.75
CA ASP A 59 -22.57 13.38 5.71
C ASP A 59 -23.07 14.12 4.47
N PHE A 60 -22.37 13.95 3.37
CA PHE A 60 -22.72 14.46 2.04
C PHE A 60 -22.89 13.33 1.00
N SER A 61 -23.24 12.12 1.45
CA SER A 61 -23.40 10.93 0.61
C SER A 61 -24.41 11.12 -0.53
N LYS A 62 -25.32 12.08 -0.41
CA LYS A 62 -26.31 12.40 -1.47
C LYS A 62 -25.70 13.05 -2.71
N VAL A 63 -24.50 13.62 -2.63
CA VAL A 63 -23.82 14.24 -3.77
C VAL A 63 -23.06 13.17 -4.55
N ASN A 64 -23.55 12.79 -5.70
CA ASN A 64 -23.00 11.74 -6.56
C ASN A 64 -22.32 12.29 -7.82
N ALA A 65 -22.46 13.58 -8.10
CA ALA A 65 -21.85 14.21 -9.27
C ALA A 65 -20.31 14.15 -9.16
N PRO A 66 -19.60 13.64 -10.17
CA PRO A 66 -18.14 13.73 -10.21
C PRO A 66 -17.67 15.19 -10.24
N GLY A 67 -16.59 15.50 -9.52
CA GLY A 67 -16.07 16.86 -9.47
C GLY A 67 -15.05 17.05 -8.35
N HIS A 68 -14.61 18.30 -8.19
CA HIS A 68 -13.71 18.73 -7.13
C HIS A 68 -14.48 19.56 -6.12
N TYR A 69 -14.41 19.19 -4.86
CA TYR A 69 -15.23 19.78 -3.81
C TYR A 69 -14.40 20.12 -2.57
N TYR A 70 -14.96 21.00 -1.75
CA TYR A 70 -14.51 21.19 -0.36
C TYR A 70 -15.70 21.41 0.56
N VAL A 71 -15.55 21.08 1.82
CA VAL A 71 -16.53 21.38 2.85
C VAL A 71 -16.23 22.76 3.44
N LEU A 72 -17.28 23.60 3.56
CA LEU A 72 -17.24 24.90 4.22
C LEU A 72 -18.19 24.86 5.42
N ALA A 73 -17.65 25.01 6.63
CA ALA A 73 -18.46 25.10 7.84
C ALA A 73 -19.00 26.51 8.07
N GLY A 74 -20.11 26.62 8.80
CA GLY A 74 -20.77 27.90 9.07
C GLY A 74 -19.92 28.91 9.86
N ASN A 75 -18.85 28.47 10.52
CA ASN A 75 -17.86 29.35 11.17
C ASN A 75 -16.77 29.85 10.19
N GLY A 76 -16.85 29.50 8.90
CA GLY A 76 -15.88 29.88 7.87
C GLY A 76 -14.70 28.92 7.73
N GLU A 77 -14.62 27.84 8.51
CA GLU A 77 -13.57 26.86 8.39
C GLU A 77 -13.78 26.00 7.14
N ARG A 78 -12.70 25.68 6.44
CA ARG A 78 -12.72 25.00 5.14
C ARG A 78 -11.84 23.74 5.17
N SER A 79 -12.32 22.64 4.58
CA SER A 79 -11.50 21.46 4.34
C SER A 79 -10.50 21.66 3.19
N HIS A 80 -9.53 20.74 3.05
CA HIS A 80 -8.83 20.56 1.79
C HIS A 80 -9.83 20.24 0.66
N THR A 81 -9.44 20.54 -0.57
CA THR A 81 -10.20 20.12 -1.76
C THR A 81 -10.01 18.62 -1.95
N PHE A 82 -11.07 17.90 -2.30
CA PHE A 82 -11.08 16.48 -2.60
C PHE A 82 -11.88 16.20 -3.89
N VAL A 83 -11.77 14.98 -4.37
CA VAL A 83 -12.43 14.52 -5.60
C VAL A 83 -13.60 13.58 -5.26
N ILE A 84 -14.70 13.72 -5.95
CA ILE A 84 -15.70 12.66 -6.11
C ILE A 84 -15.56 12.15 -7.55
N GLY A 85 -15.29 10.84 -7.73
CA GLY A 85 -15.08 10.27 -9.06
C GLY A 85 -14.94 8.76 -9.06
N GLU A 86 -15.21 8.14 -10.21
CA GLU A 86 -15.19 6.67 -10.37
C GLU A 86 -13.81 6.04 -10.20
N HIS A 87 -12.74 6.81 -10.38
CA HIS A 87 -11.37 6.31 -10.43
C HIS A 87 -10.44 6.91 -9.36
N VAL A 88 -11.02 7.46 -8.29
CA VAL A 88 -10.24 8.15 -7.24
C VAL A 88 -9.17 7.26 -6.59
N TYR A 89 -9.39 5.94 -6.49
CA TYR A 89 -8.44 5.00 -5.88
C TYR A 89 -7.48 4.34 -6.88
N LYS A 90 -7.63 4.63 -8.20
CA LYS A 90 -6.82 3.94 -9.21
C LYS A 90 -5.32 4.22 -9.05
N GLN A 91 -4.93 5.48 -8.87
CA GLN A 91 -3.52 5.83 -8.70
C GLN A 91 -2.97 5.24 -7.40
N LEU A 92 -3.71 5.33 -6.30
CA LEU A 92 -3.32 4.73 -5.02
C LEU A 92 -3.10 3.21 -5.15
N GLN A 93 -3.98 2.51 -5.87
CA GLN A 93 -3.82 1.08 -6.14
C GLN A 93 -2.52 0.79 -6.91
N LEU A 94 -2.24 1.55 -7.97
CA LEU A 94 -1.02 1.38 -8.76
C LEU A 94 0.23 1.62 -7.93
N ASP A 95 0.23 2.67 -7.10
CA ASP A 95 1.36 3.01 -6.23
C ASP A 95 1.59 1.94 -5.17
N LEU A 96 0.53 1.42 -4.54
CA LEU A 96 0.59 0.32 -3.58
C LEU A 96 1.12 -0.97 -4.22
N MET A 97 0.68 -1.30 -5.44
CA MET A 97 1.21 -2.47 -6.15
C MET A 97 2.67 -2.27 -6.55
N LYS A 98 3.05 -1.06 -6.97
CA LYS A 98 4.43 -0.72 -7.31
C LYS A 98 5.38 -0.79 -6.11
N CYS A 99 4.88 -0.61 -4.88
CA CYS A 99 5.68 -0.78 -3.66
C CYS A 99 6.35 -2.16 -3.59
N PHE A 100 5.70 -3.23 -4.03
CA PHE A 100 6.29 -4.57 -4.02
C PHE A 100 7.51 -4.65 -4.92
N TYR A 101 7.49 -4.02 -6.10
CA TYR A 101 8.67 -3.92 -6.96
C TYR A 101 9.84 -3.23 -6.24
N PHE A 102 9.58 -2.16 -5.49
CA PHE A 102 10.61 -1.45 -4.73
C PHE A 102 11.16 -2.26 -3.55
N GLN A 103 10.43 -3.27 -3.07
CA GLN A 103 10.88 -4.18 -2.03
C GLN A 103 11.70 -5.37 -2.59
N ARG A 104 11.86 -5.52 -3.90
CA ARG A 104 12.62 -6.62 -4.48
C ARG A 104 14.06 -6.65 -3.97
N CYS A 105 14.46 -7.80 -3.47
CA CYS A 105 15.81 -8.13 -3.03
C CYS A 105 16.54 -8.94 -4.11
N GLY A 106 17.86 -8.89 -4.15
CA GLY A 106 18.67 -9.73 -5.02
C GLY A 106 18.77 -9.27 -6.48
N CYS A 107 18.13 -8.18 -6.86
CA CYS A 107 18.19 -7.62 -8.21
C CYS A 107 18.48 -6.12 -8.20
N ALA A 108 18.93 -5.59 -9.34
CA ALA A 108 19.04 -4.15 -9.53
C ALA A 108 17.66 -3.55 -9.82
N LEU A 109 17.34 -2.44 -9.17
CA LEU A 109 16.22 -1.59 -9.56
C LEU A 109 16.76 -0.52 -10.50
N THR A 110 16.50 -0.67 -11.79
CA THR A 110 17.04 0.25 -12.81
C THR A 110 16.21 1.52 -12.91
N SER A 111 16.81 2.61 -13.37
CA SER A 111 16.11 3.89 -13.54
C SER A 111 14.94 3.82 -14.53
N GLU A 112 14.94 2.84 -15.43
CA GLU A 112 13.84 2.59 -16.36
C GLU A 112 12.54 2.27 -15.61
N TYR A 113 12.63 1.44 -14.56
CA TYR A 113 11.45 0.97 -13.80
C TYR A 113 11.31 1.64 -12.44
N ALA A 114 12.38 2.15 -11.85
CA ALA A 114 12.41 2.72 -10.51
C ALA A 114 12.55 4.24 -10.48
N GLY A 115 12.82 4.89 -11.62
CA GLY A 115 13.04 6.33 -11.67
C GLY A 115 14.21 6.75 -10.78
N GLU A 116 13.97 7.71 -9.89
CA GLU A 116 14.97 8.21 -8.94
C GLU A 116 15.31 7.23 -7.80
N TYR A 117 14.45 6.22 -7.55
CA TYR A 117 14.65 5.20 -6.52
C TYR A 117 15.51 4.02 -7.00
N THR A 118 16.35 4.25 -7.99
CA THR A 118 17.25 3.25 -8.57
C THR A 118 18.35 2.84 -7.58
N HIS A 119 18.71 1.56 -7.58
CA HIS A 119 19.89 1.05 -6.87
C HIS A 119 20.45 -0.22 -7.53
N ALA A 120 21.72 -0.54 -7.25
CA ALA A 120 22.35 -1.76 -7.69
C ALA A 120 21.72 -2.99 -7.02
N ALA A 121 21.98 -4.19 -7.57
CA ALA A 121 21.58 -5.44 -6.92
C ALA A 121 22.15 -5.50 -5.48
N CYS A 122 21.31 -5.91 -4.55
CA CYS A 122 21.62 -6.02 -3.14
C CYS A 122 21.52 -7.46 -2.67
N HIS A 123 22.20 -7.83 -1.56
CA HIS A 123 22.03 -9.12 -0.88
C HIS A 123 22.16 -10.32 -1.86
N THR A 124 23.21 -10.29 -2.69
CA THR A 124 23.47 -11.30 -3.73
C THR A 124 24.44 -12.39 -3.24
N GLU A 125 24.89 -12.32 -2.00
CA GLU A 125 25.78 -13.33 -1.39
C GLU A 125 24.97 -14.54 -0.93
N ASP A 126 25.59 -15.71 -1.00
CA ASP A 126 25.01 -16.94 -0.46
C ASP A 126 24.81 -16.86 1.05
N ALA A 127 23.79 -17.54 1.54
CA ALA A 127 23.47 -17.66 2.95
C ALA A 127 24.13 -18.89 3.57
N VAL A 128 24.39 -18.81 4.86
CA VAL A 128 24.76 -19.94 5.72
C VAL A 128 23.77 -20.04 6.88
N PHE A 129 23.70 -21.19 7.55
CA PHE A 129 22.88 -21.29 8.76
C PHE A 129 23.41 -20.35 9.85
N LEU A 130 22.48 -19.74 10.60
CA LEU A 130 22.85 -18.84 11.71
C LEU A 130 23.74 -19.52 12.72
N GLU A 131 23.51 -20.78 13.02
CA GLU A 131 24.33 -21.58 13.94
C GLU A 131 25.78 -21.71 13.45
N ASP A 132 25.98 -22.01 12.16
CA ASP A 132 27.31 -22.10 11.55
C ASP A 132 28.04 -20.76 11.59
N TYR A 133 27.32 -19.67 11.29
CA TYR A 133 27.84 -18.32 11.35
C TYR A 133 28.29 -17.95 12.78
N MET A 134 27.44 -18.19 13.78
CA MET A 134 27.73 -17.87 15.18
C MET A 134 28.88 -18.71 15.75
N ASN A 135 29.00 -19.97 15.35
CA ASN A 135 30.05 -20.89 15.77
C ASN A 135 31.34 -20.75 14.94
N GLN A 136 31.35 -19.91 13.91
CA GLN A 136 32.45 -19.76 12.96
C GLN A 136 32.89 -21.13 12.38
N THR A 137 31.89 -21.96 12.03
CA THR A 137 32.12 -23.30 11.46
C THR A 137 32.99 -23.19 10.22
N PRO A 138 34.11 -23.95 10.14
CA PRO A 138 34.92 -23.94 8.92
C PRO A 138 34.17 -24.55 7.74
N ASP A 139 34.17 -23.86 6.60
CA ASP A 139 33.57 -24.31 5.33
C ASP A 139 32.10 -24.77 5.48
N PRO A 140 31.20 -23.90 5.98
CA PRO A 140 29.79 -24.27 6.17
C PRO A 140 29.07 -24.44 4.81
N PRO A 141 27.95 -25.16 4.77
CA PRO A 141 27.13 -25.21 3.58
C PRO A 141 26.62 -23.81 3.17
N HIS A 142 26.69 -23.49 1.88
CA HIS A 142 26.22 -22.26 1.29
C HIS A 142 24.93 -22.49 0.49
N PHE A 143 23.98 -21.55 0.61
CA PHE A 143 22.66 -21.65 -0.04
C PHE A 143 22.37 -20.37 -0.81
N ASP A 144 21.96 -20.48 -2.07
CA ASP A 144 21.42 -19.36 -2.82
C ASP A 144 20.05 -18.96 -2.24
N MET A 145 20.04 -17.90 -1.46
CA MET A 145 18.82 -17.31 -0.90
C MET A 145 18.54 -15.92 -1.50
N THR A 146 19.05 -15.63 -2.70
CA THR A 146 18.78 -14.38 -3.39
C THR A 146 17.31 -14.29 -3.87
N GLY A 147 16.76 -13.08 -3.94
CA GLY A 147 15.38 -12.83 -4.36
C GLY A 147 14.43 -12.54 -3.19
N GLY A 148 13.14 -12.50 -3.47
CA GLY A 148 12.10 -12.13 -2.50
C GLY A 148 12.00 -10.65 -2.22
N TRP A 149 11.12 -10.28 -1.28
CA TRP A 149 10.90 -8.89 -0.87
C TRP A 149 11.51 -8.61 0.50
N HIS A 150 12.11 -7.44 0.66
CA HIS A 150 12.48 -6.91 1.97
C HIS A 150 11.22 -6.68 2.81
N ASP A 151 11.24 -7.08 4.08
CA ASP A 151 10.14 -6.85 5.00
C ASP A 151 10.17 -5.43 5.58
N ALA A 152 11.32 -5.02 6.13
CA ALA A 152 11.49 -3.74 6.79
C ALA A 152 12.91 -3.19 6.62
N GLY A 153 13.26 -2.15 7.38
CA GLY A 153 14.56 -1.48 7.31
C GLY A 153 15.76 -2.31 7.76
N ASP A 154 15.54 -3.53 8.29
CA ASP A 154 16.57 -4.51 8.55
C ASP A 154 16.91 -5.37 7.32
N PHE A 155 16.21 -5.16 6.21
CA PHE A 155 16.30 -5.91 4.95
C PHE A 155 16.10 -7.43 5.12
N GLY A 156 15.54 -7.86 6.24
CA GLY A 156 15.16 -9.25 6.49
C GLY A 156 14.04 -9.70 5.55
N ARG A 157 14.00 -11.00 5.28
CA ARG A 157 12.95 -11.65 4.50
C ARG A 157 12.36 -12.78 5.32
N TYR A 158 11.04 -12.76 5.48
CA TYR A 158 10.34 -13.62 6.43
C TYR A 158 9.21 -14.37 5.71
N ILE A 159 9.21 -15.70 5.79
CA ILE A 159 8.24 -16.53 5.08
C ILE A 159 6.79 -16.25 5.52
N SER A 160 6.54 -16.10 6.81
CA SER A 160 5.16 -15.96 7.29
C SER A 160 4.47 -14.69 6.79
N PRO A 161 5.02 -13.46 6.97
CA PRO A 161 4.40 -12.26 6.41
C PRO A 161 4.39 -12.26 4.88
N ALA A 162 5.43 -12.77 4.22
CA ALA A 162 5.48 -12.91 2.76
C ALA A 162 4.35 -13.80 2.24
N ALA A 163 4.10 -14.95 2.88
CA ALA A 163 3.00 -15.84 2.51
C ALA A 163 1.63 -15.19 2.65
N VAL A 164 1.44 -14.38 3.70
CA VAL A 164 0.20 -13.61 3.89
C VAL A 164 0.05 -12.56 2.80
N ALA A 165 1.11 -11.81 2.48
CA ALA A 165 1.10 -10.80 1.43
C ALA A 165 0.77 -11.41 0.06
N VAL A 166 1.48 -12.48 -0.34
CA VAL A 166 1.21 -13.21 -1.59
C VAL A 166 -0.22 -13.73 -1.63
N GLY A 167 -0.69 -14.34 -0.53
CA GLY A 167 -2.07 -14.83 -0.42
C GLY A 167 -3.12 -13.73 -0.64
N HIS A 168 -2.93 -12.56 -0.03
CA HIS A 168 -3.83 -11.41 -0.22
C HIS A 168 -3.79 -10.86 -1.65
N LEU A 169 -2.63 -10.77 -2.28
CA LEU A 169 -2.51 -10.31 -3.67
C LEU A 169 -3.20 -11.29 -4.64
N LEU A 170 -3.01 -12.59 -4.44
CA LEU A 170 -3.68 -13.62 -5.25
C LEU A 170 -5.20 -13.60 -5.07
N TYR A 171 -5.70 -13.44 -3.84
CA TYR A 171 -7.13 -13.27 -3.57
C TYR A 171 -7.68 -11.99 -4.20
N ALA A 172 -6.95 -10.88 -4.10
CA ALA A 172 -7.36 -9.62 -4.72
C ALA A 172 -7.51 -9.77 -6.24
N TYR A 173 -6.55 -10.46 -6.88
CA TYR A 173 -6.62 -10.73 -8.32
C TYR A 173 -7.77 -11.70 -8.66
N GLU A 174 -7.97 -12.77 -7.88
CA GLU A 174 -9.05 -13.72 -8.11
C GLU A 174 -10.44 -13.07 -8.04
N LEU A 175 -10.64 -12.18 -7.05
CA LEU A 175 -11.91 -11.53 -6.82
C LEU A 175 -12.16 -10.33 -7.76
N PHE A 176 -11.10 -9.63 -8.19
CA PHE A 176 -11.20 -8.39 -8.94
C PHE A 176 -10.20 -8.32 -10.10
N PRO A 177 -10.16 -9.29 -11.03
CA PRO A 177 -9.11 -9.39 -12.06
C PRO A 177 -9.06 -8.14 -12.95
N GLU A 178 -10.21 -7.51 -13.24
CA GLU A 178 -10.29 -6.32 -14.08
C GLU A 178 -9.58 -5.09 -13.48
N SER A 179 -9.43 -5.06 -12.15
CA SER A 179 -8.74 -3.97 -11.45
C SER A 179 -7.22 -4.00 -11.66
N PHE A 180 -6.66 -5.14 -12.11
CA PHE A 180 -5.21 -5.36 -12.24
C PHE A 180 -4.72 -5.43 -13.68
N GLN A 181 -5.46 -4.88 -14.64
CA GLN A 181 -5.08 -4.89 -16.05
C GLN A 181 -4.10 -3.76 -16.44
N THR A 182 -3.94 -2.76 -15.59
CA THR A 182 -3.02 -1.64 -15.85
C THR A 182 -1.59 -2.05 -15.50
N SER A 183 -0.65 -1.78 -16.43
CA SER A 183 0.76 -2.05 -16.19
C SER A 183 1.32 -1.25 -15.00
N LEU A 184 2.12 -1.94 -14.18
CA LEU A 184 2.91 -1.34 -13.08
C LEU A 184 4.26 -0.82 -13.57
N HIS A 185 4.59 -1.02 -14.84
CA HIS A 185 5.89 -0.69 -15.41
C HIS A 185 7.04 -1.32 -14.60
N ILE A 186 7.05 -2.65 -14.58
CA ILE A 186 8.11 -3.50 -14.02
C ILE A 186 8.82 -4.25 -15.16
N PRO A 187 9.98 -4.88 -14.93
CA PRO A 187 10.72 -5.58 -15.99
C PRO A 187 9.92 -6.64 -16.75
N GLU A 188 8.96 -7.28 -16.09
CA GLU A 188 8.11 -8.30 -16.68
C GLU A 188 6.85 -7.75 -17.36
N SER A 189 6.58 -6.45 -17.27
CA SER A 189 5.40 -5.82 -17.86
C SER A 189 5.32 -6.11 -19.36
N GLY A 190 4.12 -6.50 -19.81
CA GLY A 190 3.86 -6.84 -21.22
C GLY A 190 4.09 -8.31 -21.57
N ASN A 191 4.45 -9.17 -20.62
CA ASN A 191 4.40 -10.62 -20.80
C ASN A 191 2.94 -11.13 -20.73
N LEU A 192 2.73 -12.45 -20.68
CA LEU A 192 1.40 -13.06 -20.65
C LEU A 192 0.69 -12.95 -19.29
N LEU A 193 1.39 -12.55 -18.23
CA LEU A 193 0.84 -12.45 -16.89
C LEU A 193 0.59 -10.97 -16.51
N PRO A 194 -0.53 -10.65 -15.83
CA PRO A 194 -0.68 -9.38 -15.15
C PRO A 194 0.46 -9.09 -14.16
N ASP A 195 0.84 -7.84 -14.03
CA ASP A 195 2.02 -7.46 -13.23
C ASP A 195 1.91 -7.85 -11.75
N ILE A 196 0.70 -7.86 -11.17
CA ILE A 196 0.47 -8.36 -9.80
C ILE A 196 0.88 -9.84 -9.67
N LEU A 197 0.63 -10.66 -10.68
CA LEU A 197 1.03 -12.08 -10.67
C LEU A 197 2.54 -12.23 -10.92
N ASN A 198 3.16 -11.35 -11.70
CA ASN A 198 4.61 -11.29 -11.84
C ASN A 198 5.28 -10.97 -10.50
N GLU A 199 4.74 -10.04 -9.71
CA GLU A 199 5.24 -9.73 -8.37
C GLU A 199 5.06 -10.92 -7.42
N CYS A 200 3.89 -11.55 -7.40
CA CYS A 200 3.68 -12.78 -6.61
C CYS A 200 4.67 -13.88 -7.01
N LEU A 201 4.95 -14.03 -8.32
CA LEU A 201 5.89 -15.03 -8.80
C LEU A 201 7.34 -14.72 -8.37
N TYR A 202 7.72 -13.43 -8.28
CA TYR A 202 9.02 -13.02 -7.79
C TYR A 202 9.24 -13.51 -6.36
N GLU A 203 8.28 -13.28 -5.48
CA GLU A 203 8.31 -13.74 -4.09
C GLU A 203 8.24 -15.25 -3.96
N LEU A 204 7.33 -15.91 -4.68
CA LEU A 204 7.17 -17.37 -4.65
C LEU A 204 8.44 -18.11 -5.08
N LYS A 205 9.21 -17.59 -6.03
CA LYS A 205 10.50 -18.17 -6.42
C LYS A 205 11.50 -18.16 -5.27
N TRP A 206 11.54 -17.10 -4.48
CA TRP A 206 12.36 -17.05 -3.27
C TRP A 206 11.81 -17.99 -2.18
N MET A 207 10.51 -18.03 -1.96
CA MET A 207 9.89 -18.93 -0.98
C MET A 207 10.21 -20.39 -1.26
N LEU A 208 10.31 -20.79 -2.52
CA LEU A 208 10.73 -22.15 -2.91
C LEU A 208 12.17 -22.47 -2.47
N LYS A 209 13.09 -21.51 -2.48
CA LYS A 209 14.46 -21.68 -1.99
C LYS A 209 14.48 -21.85 -0.46
N MET A 210 13.49 -21.33 0.25
CA MET A 210 13.34 -21.45 1.71
C MET A 210 12.78 -22.82 2.13
N GLN A 211 12.48 -23.72 1.22
CA GLN A 211 12.03 -25.08 1.52
C GLN A 211 13.22 -26.03 1.57
N ALA A 212 13.39 -26.72 2.70
CA ALA A 212 14.39 -27.75 2.87
C ALA A 212 13.99 -29.08 2.19
N ASP A 213 14.93 -29.96 1.89
CA ASP A 213 14.72 -31.25 1.24
C ASP A 213 13.71 -32.16 1.96
N ASN A 214 13.59 -32.04 3.27
CA ASN A 214 12.64 -32.77 4.10
C ASN A 214 11.21 -32.19 4.08
N GLY A 215 10.98 -31.10 3.29
CA GLY A 215 9.71 -30.41 3.19
C GLY A 215 9.47 -29.34 4.27
N GLY A 216 10.34 -29.21 5.24
CA GLY A 216 10.32 -28.10 6.21
C GLY A 216 10.61 -26.76 5.53
N VAL A 217 10.16 -25.65 6.14
CA VAL A 217 10.40 -24.31 5.61
C VAL A 217 11.18 -23.50 6.61
N TYR A 218 12.28 -22.90 6.17
CA TYR A 218 13.06 -21.99 6.99
C TYR A 218 12.24 -20.76 7.34
N HIS A 219 12.38 -20.26 8.58
CA HIS A 219 11.57 -19.17 9.09
C HIS A 219 11.90 -17.84 8.40
N LYS A 220 13.18 -17.52 8.25
CA LYS A 220 13.65 -16.24 7.72
C LYS A 220 15.05 -16.35 7.11
N HIS A 221 15.36 -15.40 6.25
CA HIS A 221 16.71 -15.04 5.85
C HIS A 221 17.00 -13.62 6.34
N HIS A 222 18.06 -13.48 7.13
CA HIS A 222 18.47 -12.20 7.69
C HIS A 222 19.86 -11.82 7.19
N TYR A 223 20.01 -10.58 6.76
CA TYR A 223 21.34 -10.06 6.40
C TYR A 223 22.09 -9.71 7.70
N THR A 224 23.12 -10.46 7.99
CA THR A 224 24.06 -10.11 9.06
C THR A 224 25.00 -9.03 8.53
N LEU A 225 24.83 -7.80 9.00
CA LEU A 225 25.86 -6.79 8.86
C LEU A 225 27.18 -7.38 9.41
N ARG A 226 28.17 -7.54 8.54
CA ARG A 226 29.54 -7.73 9.02
C ARG A 226 29.94 -6.41 9.68
N ILE A 227 29.97 -6.39 11.00
CA ILE A 227 30.65 -5.35 11.77
C ILE A 227 32.13 -5.68 11.74
#